data_1427cec83006dd68601c3a2b41fb11dd
#
_entry.id   1427cec83006dd68601c3a2b41fb11dd
#
_cell.length_a   1.000
_cell.length_b   1.000
_cell.length_c   1.000
_cell.angle_alpha   90.00
_cell.angle_beta   90.00
_cell.angle_gamma   90.00
#
_symmetry.space_group_name_H-M   'P 1'
#
loop_
_entity.id
_entity.type
_entity.pdbx_description
1 polymer ?
#
loop_
_entity_poly.entity_id
_entity_poly.type
_entity_poly.pdbx_seq_one_letter_code
_entity_poly.pdbx_strand_id
1 'polypeptide(L)'
;MARPSHPSNLELQALSVLWHDGPSTVAAIHETLPDKKDRAYTTVLSVMQNLERKNLVRRSRVGRAHVYEAAYSQEVIVQRATHDFLTNAFGGRLGEALLAILSAGSLTPEEKTRIERELQRHKTMAAKKTAKKAVKKTVKKAAKKVAKKAPAKKAAK
;
A
#
# COMPACT_ATOMS: atom_id res chain seq x y z
N MET A 1 -17.53 -1.92 1.67
CA MET A 1 -16.49 -2.88 2.08
C MET A 1 -15.79 -2.33 3.30
N ALA A 2 -15.76 -3.07 4.42
CA ALA A 2 -15.05 -2.65 5.63
C ALA A 2 -13.56 -2.51 5.33
N ARG A 3 -12.94 -1.41 5.82
CA ARG A 3 -11.50 -1.19 5.67
C ARG A 3 -10.78 -2.24 6.52
N PRO A 4 -9.88 -3.07 5.93
CA PRO A 4 -9.12 -4.02 6.75
C PRO A 4 -8.30 -3.26 7.78
N SER A 5 -8.41 -3.67 9.05
CA SER A 5 -7.65 -3.08 10.15
C SER A 5 -6.16 -3.45 10.03
N HIS A 6 -5.30 -2.64 10.63
CA HIS A 6 -3.85 -2.84 10.58
C HIS A 6 -3.46 -4.19 11.22
N PRO A 7 -2.71 -5.05 10.52
CA PRO A 7 -2.17 -6.26 11.14
C PRO A 7 -1.01 -5.91 12.08
N SER A 8 -0.91 -6.62 13.21
CA SER A 8 0.25 -6.57 14.11
C SER A 8 1.47 -7.27 13.49
N ASN A 9 2.63 -7.13 14.10
CA ASN A 9 3.85 -7.75 13.60
C ASN A 9 3.74 -9.29 13.47
N LEU A 10 3.17 -9.96 14.49
CA LEU A 10 2.95 -11.41 14.45
C LEU A 10 1.86 -11.81 13.44
N GLU A 11 0.84 -10.99 13.27
CA GLU A 11 -0.18 -11.18 12.24
C GLU A 11 0.41 -11.04 10.83
N LEU A 12 1.36 -10.10 10.60
CA LEU A 12 2.08 -9.99 9.33
C LEU A 12 2.96 -11.22 9.05
N GLN A 13 3.61 -11.76 10.08
CA GLN A 13 4.39 -13.00 9.95
C GLN A 13 3.50 -14.19 9.57
N ALA A 14 2.34 -14.34 10.18
CA ALA A 14 1.37 -15.38 9.84
C ALA A 14 0.82 -15.18 8.41
N LEU A 15 0.54 -13.95 7.99
CA LEU A 15 0.16 -13.64 6.62
C LEU A 15 1.28 -13.93 5.63
N SER A 16 2.55 -13.71 5.98
CA SER A 16 3.69 -14.01 5.09
C SER A 16 3.79 -15.50 4.76
N VAL A 17 3.50 -16.37 5.73
CA VAL A 17 3.40 -17.81 5.50
C VAL A 17 2.28 -18.14 4.51
N LEU A 18 1.09 -17.55 4.70
CA LEU A 18 -0.05 -17.77 3.81
C LEU A 18 0.19 -17.24 2.38
N TRP A 19 0.98 -16.20 2.21
CA TRP A 19 1.33 -15.68 0.87
C TRP A 19 2.38 -16.53 0.17
N HIS A 20 3.28 -17.15 0.93
CA HIS A 20 4.36 -17.98 0.40
C HIS A 20 3.90 -19.43 0.16
N ASP A 21 3.27 -20.04 1.17
CA ASP A 21 2.93 -21.46 1.17
C ASP A 21 1.48 -21.72 0.71
N GLY A 22 0.66 -20.65 0.61
CA GLY A 22 -0.75 -20.76 0.26
C GLY A 22 -1.64 -21.14 1.44
N PRO A 23 -2.86 -21.65 1.16
CA PRO A 23 -3.82 -22.03 2.20
C PRO A 23 -3.24 -23.07 3.15
N SER A 24 -3.21 -22.77 4.47
CA SER A 24 -2.49 -23.55 5.46
C SER A 24 -3.30 -23.73 6.75
N THR A 25 -3.02 -24.79 7.49
CA THR A 25 -3.58 -25.03 8.84
C THR A 25 -2.79 -24.24 9.88
N VAL A 26 -3.39 -24.03 11.07
CA VAL A 26 -2.70 -23.38 12.20
C VAL A 26 -1.41 -24.13 12.58
N ALA A 27 -1.39 -25.46 12.52
CA ALA A 27 -0.21 -26.26 12.81
C ALA A 27 0.92 -25.97 11.82
N ALA A 28 0.64 -25.97 10.51
CA ALA A 28 1.62 -25.66 9.48
C ALA A 28 2.16 -24.24 9.64
N ILE A 29 1.29 -23.25 9.90
CA ILE A 29 1.72 -21.87 10.13
C ILE A 29 2.63 -21.79 11.37
N HIS A 30 2.29 -22.49 12.45
CA HIS A 30 3.09 -22.53 13.68
C HIS A 30 4.52 -23.03 13.44
N GLU A 31 4.67 -24.07 12.61
CA GLU A 31 5.96 -24.67 12.28
C GLU A 31 6.81 -23.78 11.34
N THR A 32 6.14 -22.99 10.47
CA THR A 32 6.80 -22.22 9.40
C THR A 32 7.06 -20.76 9.77
N LEU A 33 6.62 -20.29 10.96
CA LEU A 33 6.82 -18.89 11.38
C LEU A 33 8.29 -18.46 11.26
N PRO A 34 8.59 -17.32 10.61
CA PRO A 34 9.96 -16.94 10.25
C PRO A 34 10.84 -16.54 11.44
N ASP A 35 10.25 -16.13 12.55
CA ASP A 35 11.03 -15.63 13.71
C ASP A 35 11.57 -16.72 14.63
N LYS A 36 11.30 -18.00 14.34
CA LYS A 36 11.79 -19.20 15.08
C LYS A 36 11.66 -19.12 16.61
N LYS A 37 10.77 -18.24 17.11
CA LYS A 37 10.49 -18.15 18.54
C LYS A 37 9.63 -19.32 18.94
N ASP A 38 9.99 -19.99 20.03
CA ASP A 38 9.15 -21.01 20.63
C ASP A 38 7.85 -20.36 21.14
N ARG A 39 6.75 -20.62 20.45
CA ARG A 39 5.42 -20.07 20.74
C ARG A 39 4.45 -21.22 21.00
N ALA A 40 3.56 -21.03 21.95
CA ALA A 40 2.48 -21.96 22.14
C ALA A 40 1.55 -21.97 20.90
N TYR A 41 1.09 -23.14 20.50
CA TYR A 41 0.10 -23.31 19.43
C TYR A 41 -1.14 -22.40 19.61
N THR A 42 -1.59 -22.26 20.87
CA THR A 42 -2.73 -21.39 21.24
C THR A 42 -2.50 -19.92 20.90
N THR A 43 -1.24 -19.45 20.93
CA THR A 43 -0.88 -18.08 20.53
C THR A 43 -1.11 -17.89 19.03
N VAL A 44 -0.62 -18.83 18.21
CA VAL A 44 -0.81 -18.77 16.74
C VAL A 44 -2.29 -18.92 16.38
N LEU A 45 -3.00 -19.81 17.06
CA LEU A 45 -4.47 -19.94 16.89
C LEU A 45 -5.18 -18.61 17.17
N SER A 46 -4.84 -17.93 18.26
CA SER A 46 -5.41 -16.62 18.60
C SER A 46 -5.09 -15.55 17.54
N VAL A 47 -3.88 -15.57 16.99
CA VAL A 47 -3.47 -14.70 15.87
C VAL A 47 -4.34 -14.94 14.65
N MET A 48 -4.57 -16.21 14.28
CA MET A 48 -5.40 -16.55 13.12
C MET A 48 -6.86 -16.15 13.31
N GLN A 49 -7.41 -16.32 14.52
CA GLN A 49 -8.75 -15.86 14.88
C GLN A 49 -8.86 -14.32 14.82
N ASN A 50 -7.80 -13.60 15.22
CA ASN A 50 -7.75 -12.15 15.13
C ASN A 50 -7.71 -11.69 13.65
N LEU A 51 -6.92 -12.35 12.81
CA LEU A 51 -6.87 -12.10 11.37
C LEU A 51 -8.23 -12.37 10.71
N GLU A 52 -8.94 -13.43 11.10
CA GLU A 52 -10.29 -13.75 10.63
C GLU A 52 -11.27 -12.63 11.02
N ARG A 53 -11.26 -12.20 12.29
CA ARG A 53 -12.11 -11.09 12.79
C ARG A 53 -11.82 -9.76 12.07
N LYS A 54 -10.57 -9.55 11.66
CA LYS A 54 -10.12 -8.39 10.85
C LYS A 54 -10.45 -8.55 9.37
N ASN A 55 -11.01 -9.68 8.95
CA ASN A 55 -11.27 -10.03 7.54
C ASN A 55 -10.00 -10.04 6.66
N LEU A 56 -8.82 -10.32 7.25
CA LEU A 56 -7.55 -10.43 6.54
C LEU A 56 -7.28 -11.85 6.04
N VAL A 57 -7.95 -12.83 6.63
CA VAL A 57 -7.94 -14.24 6.19
C VAL A 57 -9.36 -14.76 6.09
N ARG A 58 -9.53 -15.79 5.27
CA ARG A 58 -10.73 -16.59 5.14
C ARG A 58 -10.47 -17.96 5.74
N ARG A 59 -11.42 -18.46 6.52
CA ARG A 59 -11.36 -19.81 7.08
C ARG A 59 -12.28 -20.72 6.27
N SER A 60 -11.76 -21.85 5.87
CA SER A 60 -12.51 -22.97 5.28
C SER A 60 -12.31 -24.23 6.12
N ARG A 61 -13.18 -25.20 5.97
CA ARG A 61 -13.05 -26.50 6.63
C ARG A 61 -12.71 -27.56 5.59
N VAL A 62 -11.60 -28.24 5.82
CA VAL A 62 -11.17 -29.38 4.99
C VAL A 62 -11.10 -30.61 5.87
N GLY A 63 -12.08 -31.47 5.78
CA GLY A 63 -12.23 -32.63 6.67
C GLY A 63 -12.47 -32.20 8.13
N ARG A 64 -11.55 -32.56 9.02
CA ARG A 64 -11.57 -32.19 10.45
C ARG A 64 -10.75 -30.94 10.77
N ALA A 65 -9.94 -30.45 9.83
CA ALA A 65 -9.06 -29.31 10.04
C ALA A 65 -9.68 -28.01 9.50
N HIS A 66 -9.31 -26.90 10.13
CA HIS A 66 -9.52 -25.56 9.60
C HIS A 66 -8.31 -25.13 8.79
N VAL A 67 -8.56 -24.68 7.56
CA VAL A 67 -7.56 -24.13 6.65
C VAL A 67 -7.83 -22.64 6.49
N TYR A 68 -6.78 -21.85 6.58
CA TYR A 68 -6.81 -20.40 6.44
C TYR A 68 -6.15 -19.99 5.13
N GLU A 69 -6.73 -19.00 4.47
CA GLU A 69 -6.24 -18.42 3.23
C GLU A 69 -6.19 -16.89 3.37
N ALA A 70 -5.18 -16.24 2.82
CA ALA A 70 -5.08 -14.79 2.83
C ALA A 70 -6.21 -14.17 1.98
N ALA A 71 -6.97 -13.22 2.54
CA ALA A 71 -8.06 -12.54 1.83
C ALA A 71 -7.58 -11.47 0.86
N TYR A 72 -6.33 -11.00 1.02
CA TYR A 72 -5.68 -9.96 0.21
C TYR A 72 -4.26 -10.37 -0.14
N SER A 73 -3.79 -9.92 -1.29
CA SER A 73 -2.38 -10.10 -1.68
C SER A 73 -1.44 -9.32 -0.75
N GLN A 74 -0.19 -9.77 -0.68
CA GLN A 74 0.86 -9.10 0.08
C GLN A 74 0.99 -7.63 -0.31
N GLU A 75 0.97 -7.34 -1.62
CA GLU A 75 1.11 -5.98 -2.15
C GLU A 75 0.07 -5.02 -1.58
N VAL A 76 -1.20 -5.44 -1.52
CA VAL A 76 -2.31 -4.61 -1.00
C VAL A 76 -2.10 -4.29 0.48
N ILE A 77 -1.69 -5.27 1.28
CA ILE A 77 -1.47 -5.08 2.72
C ILE A 77 -0.24 -4.22 2.96
N VAL A 78 0.88 -4.49 2.27
CA VAL A 78 2.13 -3.72 2.40
C VAL A 78 1.91 -2.27 1.95
N GLN A 79 1.28 -2.04 0.81
CA GLN A 79 1.00 -0.69 0.32
C GLN A 79 0.19 0.12 1.35
N ARG A 80 -0.79 -0.50 1.96
CA ARG A 80 -1.61 0.14 2.98
C ARG A 80 -0.82 0.43 4.25
N ALA A 81 -0.08 -0.55 4.77
CA ALA A 81 0.76 -0.38 5.95
C ALA A 81 1.78 0.74 5.75
N THR A 82 2.38 0.82 4.56
CA THR A 82 3.31 1.89 4.18
C THR A 82 2.63 3.26 4.15
N HIS A 83 1.41 3.34 3.60
CA HIS A 83 0.66 4.60 3.57
C HIS A 83 0.30 5.09 4.99
N ASP A 84 -0.17 4.19 5.84
CA ASP A 84 -0.54 4.52 7.21
C ASP A 84 0.70 4.90 8.05
N PHE A 85 1.81 4.20 7.88
CA PHE A 85 3.10 4.55 8.48
C PHE A 85 3.56 5.94 8.04
N LEU A 86 3.54 6.22 6.74
CA LEU A 86 3.92 7.50 6.18
C LEU A 86 3.06 8.64 6.75
N THR A 87 1.76 8.42 6.85
CA THR A 87 0.81 9.42 7.35
C THR A 87 1.00 9.67 8.84
N ASN A 88 1.11 8.60 9.64
CA ASN A 88 1.15 8.69 11.09
C ASN A 88 2.50 9.13 11.63
N ALA A 89 3.61 8.61 11.07
CA ALA A 89 4.95 8.91 11.55
C ALA A 89 5.57 10.16 10.91
N PHE A 90 5.23 10.44 9.64
CA PHE A 90 5.88 11.51 8.86
C PHE A 90 4.89 12.58 8.33
N GLY A 91 3.62 12.54 8.75
CA GLY A 91 2.60 13.48 8.26
C GLY A 91 2.43 13.48 6.73
N GLY A 92 2.67 12.34 6.08
CA GLY A 92 2.61 12.18 4.62
C GLY A 92 3.87 12.65 3.87
N ARG A 93 4.94 13.04 4.56
CA ARG A 93 6.20 13.54 3.97
C ARG A 93 7.09 12.39 3.52
N LEU A 94 6.90 11.93 2.29
CA LEU A 94 7.61 10.80 1.70
C LEU A 94 9.15 10.96 1.72
N GLY A 95 9.65 12.18 1.47
CA GLY A 95 11.09 12.45 1.45
C GLY A 95 11.77 12.18 2.80
N GLU A 96 11.18 12.64 3.90
CA GLU A 96 11.68 12.39 5.26
C GLU A 96 11.62 10.91 5.62
N ALA A 97 10.53 10.24 5.25
CA ALA A 97 10.41 8.80 5.48
C ALA A 97 11.49 8.01 4.74
N LEU A 98 11.75 8.34 3.46
CA LEU A 98 12.81 7.71 2.68
C LEU A 98 14.20 7.92 3.30
N LEU A 99 14.52 9.15 3.72
CA LEU A 99 15.80 9.45 4.38
C LEU A 99 15.94 8.67 5.70
N ALA A 100 14.89 8.60 6.51
CA ALA A 100 14.89 7.84 7.75
C ALA A 100 15.11 6.33 7.50
N ILE A 101 14.43 5.75 6.50
CA ILE A 101 14.58 4.34 6.15
C ILE A 101 16.00 4.05 5.62
N LEU A 102 16.54 4.92 4.77
CA LEU A 102 17.89 4.79 4.23
C LEU A 102 18.97 4.91 5.31
N SER A 103 18.71 5.68 6.37
CA SER A 103 19.62 5.80 7.51
C SER A 103 19.57 4.61 8.46
N ALA A 104 18.47 3.85 8.45
CA ALA A 104 18.27 2.71 9.35
C ALA A 104 18.86 1.38 8.84
N GLY A 105 19.27 1.32 7.57
CA GLY A 105 19.78 0.08 6.95
C GLY A 105 20.79 0.33 5.85
N SER A 106 21.46 -0.74 5.42
CA SER A 106 22.37 -0.75 4.26
C SER A 106 21.64 -1.32 3.04
N LEU A 107 21.82 -0.66 1.90
CA LEU A 107 21.29 -1.12 0.62
C LEU A 107 22.33 -1.96 -0.12
N THR A 108 21.89 -3.04 -0.73
CA THR A 108 22.69 -3.77 -1.70
C THR A 108 22.87 -2.93 -2.98
N PRO A 109 23.92 -3.17 -3.78
CA PRO A 109 24.14 -2.44 -5.03
C PRO A 109 22.94 -2.52 -6.01
N GLU A 110 22.26 -3.68 -6.03
CA GLU A 110 21.09 -3.91 -6.87
C GLU A 110 19.88 -3.09 -6.42
N GLU A 111 19.62 -3.07 -5.12
CA GLU A 111 18.55 -2.27 -4.52
C GLU A 111 18.78 -0.77 -4.76
N LYS A 112 20.01 -0.30 -4.60
CA LYS A 112 20.38 1.08 -4.87
C LYS A 112 20.06 1.47 -6.32
N THR A 113 20.46 0.66 -7.28
CA THR A 113 20.20 0.90 -8.71
C THR A 113 18.69 0.91 -9.01
N ARG A 114 17.93 0.03 -8.36
CA ARG A 114 16.47 -0.04 -8.50
C ARG A 114 15.80 1.20 -7.94
N ILE A 115 16.20 1.66 -6.77
CA ILE A 115 15.69 2.89 -6.13
C ILE A 115 16.00 4.11 -6.98
N GLU A 116 17.22 4.25 -7.49
CA GLU A 116 17.62 5.36 -8.38
C GLU A 116 16.75 5.40 -9.64
N ARG A 117 16.47 4.26 -10.25
CA ARG A 117 15.58 4.15 -11.41
C ARG A 117 14.16 4.61 -11.10
N GLU A 118 13.60 4.20 -9.96
CA GLU A 118 12.26 4.63 -9.55
C GLU A 118 12.21 6.13 -9.21
N LEU A 119 13.23 6.68 -8.56
CA LEU A 119 13.35 8.11 -8.31
C LEU A 119 13.39 8.93 -9.61
N GLN A 120 14.09 8.47 -10.64
CA GLN A 120 14.10 9.11 -11.96
C GLN A 120 12.72 9.05 -12.63
N ARG A 121 12.01 7.92 -12.53
CA ARG A 121 10.62 7.81 -13.01
C ARG A 121 9.69 8.80 -12.31
N HIS A 122 9.80 8.93 -10.99
CA HIS A 122 9.03 9.92 -10.22
C HIS A 122 9.31 11.35 -10.65
N LYS A 123 10.56 11.72 -10.91
CA LYS A 123 10.95 13.05 -11.44
C LYS A 123 10.31 13.33 -12.80
N THR A 124 10.37 12.37 -13.72
CA THR A 124 9.79 12.54 -15.07
C THR A 124 8.26 12.60 -15.05
N MET A 125 7.61 11.83 -14.18
CA MET A 125 6.16 11.86 -13.98
C MET A 125 5.70 13.17 -13.34
N ALA A 126 6.43 13.69 -12.35
CA ALA A 126 6.15 14.98 -11.72
C ALA A 126 6.28 16.13 -12.72
N ALA A 127 7.34 16.13 -13.54
CA ALA A 127 7.56 17.11 -14.61
C ALA A 127 6.43 17.06 -15.66
N LYS A 128 5.97 15.87 -16.07
CA LYS A 128 4.82 15.71 -16.98
C LYS A 128 3.50 16.20 -16.37
N LYS A 129 3.29 15.96 -15.05
CA LYS A 129 2.08 16.44 -14.36
C LYS A 129 2.04 17.96 -14.24
N THR A 130 3.17 18.60 -13.94
CA THR A 130 3.27 20.07 -13.85
C THR A 130 3.11 20.73 -15.22
N ALA A 131 3.72 20.18 -16.28
CA ALA A 131 3.54 20.66 -17.66
C ALA A 131 2.08 20.55 -18.13
N LYS A 132 1.40 19.42 -17.86
CA LYS A 132 -0.01 19.22 -18.22
C LYS A 132 -0.96 20.15 -17.45
N LYS A 133 -0.62 20.49 -16.19
CA LYS A 133 -1.39 21.44 -15.37
C LYS A 133 -1.18 22.90 -15.83
N ALA A 134 0.01 23.25 -16.29
CA ALA A 134 0.33 24.56 -16.85
C ALA A 134 -0.40 24.78 -18.19
N VAL A 135 -0.37 23.80 -19.11
CA VAL A 135 -1.09 23.86 -20.38
C VAL A 135 -2.60 23.97 -20.18
N LYS A 136 -3.18 23.21 -19.23
CA LYS A 136 -4.63 23.28 -18.94
C LYS A 136 -5.03 24.62 -18.33
N LYS A 137 -4.15 25.30 -17.60
CA LYS A 137 -4.38 26.62 -17.01
C LYS A 137 -4.30 27.73 -18.05
N THR A 138 -3.38 27.62 -19.03
CA THR A 138 -3.25 28.59 -20.15
C THR A 138 -4.40 28.48 -21.12
N VAL A 139 -4.85 27.27 -21.49
CA VAL A 139 -6.02 27.04 -22.35
C VAL A 139 -7.30 27.57 -21.70
N LYS A 140 -7.50 27.35 -20.41
CA LYS A 140 -8.68 27.86 -19.68
C LYS A 140 -8.69 29.38 -19.55
N LYS A 141 -7.51 30.01 -19.48
CA LYS A 141 -7.35 31.47 -19.43
C LYS A 141 -7.58 32.11 -20.79
N ALA A 142 -7.14 31.45 -21.88
CA ALA A 142 -7.40 31.88 -23.26
C ALA A 142 -8.89 31.79 -23.63
N ALA A 143 -9.54 30.67 -23.32
CA ALA A 143 -10.99 30.49 -23.56
C ALA A 143 -11.84 31.53 -22.80
N LYS A 144 -11.46 31.89 -21.56
CA LYS A 144 -12.18 32.90 -20.77
C LYS A 144 -11.98 34.33 -21.31
N LYS A 145 -10.86 34.59 -22.01
CA LYS A 145 -10.54 35.89 -22.62
C LYS A 145 -11.31 36.08 -23.94
N VAL A 146 -11.53 35.00 -24.68
CA VAL A 146 -12.32 35.01 -25.94
C VAL A 146 -13.81 35.19 -25.66
N ALA A 147 -14.35 34.51 -24.64
CA ALA A 147 -15.75 34.65 -24.25
C ALA A 147 -16.13 36.06 -23.74
N LYS A 148 -15.16 36.84 -23.24
CA LYS A 148 -15.38 38.21 -22.72
C LYS A 148 -15.26 39.29 -23.79
N LYS A 149 -14.89 38.94 -25.05
CA LYS A 149 -14.64 39.87 -26.15
C LYS A 149 -15.67 39.75 -27.31
N ALA A 150 -16.81 39.10 -27.07
CA ALA A 150 -17.92 39.10 -28.02
C ALA A 150 -18.73 40.38 -27.81
N PRO A 151 -18.82 41.29 -28.80
CA PRO A 151 -19.60 42.52 -28.67
C PRO A 151 -21.09 42.21 -28.84
N ALA A 152 -21.89 42.71 -27.92
CA ALA A 152 -23.34 42.81 -28.08
C ALA A 152 -23.67 43.69 -29.31
N LYS A 153 -24.05 43.07 -30.43
CA LYS A 153 -24.61 43.80 -31.55
C LYS A 153 -26.09 44.05 -31.30
N LYS A 154 -26.42 45.30 -31.01
CA LYS A 154 -27.79 45.85 -30.98
C LYS A 154 -28.56 45.44 -32.25
N ALA A 155 -29.73 44.90 -32.07
CA ALA A 155 -30.77 44.98 -33.08
C ALA A 155 -31.63 46.22 -32.77
N ALA A 156 -31.61 47.18 -33.66
CA ALA A 156 -32.58 48.21 -33.76
C ALA A 156 -33.38 47.94 -35.06
N LYS A 157 -34.62 47.68 -34.95
CA LYS A 157 -35.77 48.32 -35.64
C LYS A 157 -36.98 47.43 -35.51
#